data_04400e8e46255b337c3a22936f4ab725
#
_entry.id   04400e8e46255b337c3a22936f4ab725
#
_cell.length_a   1.000
_cell.length_b   1.000
_cell.length_c   1.000
_cell.angle_alpha   90.00
_cell.angle_beta   90.00
_cell.angle_gamma   90.00
#
_symmetry.space_group_name_H-M   'P 1'
#
loop_
_entity.id
_entity.type
_entity.pdbx_description
1 polymer ?
#
loop_
_entity_poly.entity_id
_entity_poly.type
_entity_poly.pdbx_seq_one_letter_code
_entity_poly.pdbx_strand_id
1 'polypeptide(L)'
;MSIWPARWARGHWAEDEALQRTRFPVGPRNTWSNLWYAAAGLMVLVSGPGGREPVVFAAALGVLCLGSGLYHAIKEPWANALDHVGMYAVFGSLATWAIGYGWVGEGLWLAMAVGGIVPAVVFSYLVKVNLDVMMGLLVLGASVPAFLWGTPALAGWGLGIYALGYGCWQLDRAKHPVVGLWGHALWHGLTGFATAMQFLARVP
;
A
#
# COMPACT_ATOMS: atom_id res chain seq x y z
N MET A 1 10.42 -27.72 7.14
CA MET A 1 9.75 -26.76 8.03
C MET A 1 9.66 -25.41 7.32
N SER A 2 8.47 -24.82 7.15
CA SER A 2 8.34 -23.49 6.56
C SER A 2 8.85 -22.45 7.55
N ILE A 3 9.78 -21.61 7.13
CA ILE A 3 10.26 -20.45 7.91
C ILE A 3 9.18 -19.37 8.07
N TRP A 4 8.10 -19.47 7.31
CA TRP A 4 7.01 -18.51 7.30
C TRP A 4 5.92 -18.90 8.29
N PRO A 5 5.43 -17.97 9.12
CA PRO A 5 4.32 -18.24 10.03
C PRO A 5 3.06 -18.69 9.29
N ALA A 6 2.38 -19.70 9.80
CA ALA A 6 1.14 -20.24 9.19
C ALA A 6 0.04 -19.18 8.96
N ARG A 7 0.05 -18.08 9.75
CA ARG A 7 -0.85 -16.93 9.59
C ARG A 7 -0.71 -16.21 8.24
N TRP A 8 0.44 -16.33 7.57
CA TRP A 8 0.71 -15.71 6.29
C TRP A 8 0.13 -16.48 5.10
N ALA A 9 -0.33 -17.72 5.34
CA ALA A 9 -0.89 -18.59 4.32
C ALA A 9 -2.40 -18.38 4.05
N ARG A 10 -3.08 -17.53 4.81
CA ARG A 10 -4.54 -17.46 4.80
C ARG A 10 -5.08 -16.05 4.56
N GLY A 11 -5.13 -15.65 3.30
CA GLY A 11 -6.06 -14.61 2.88
C GLY A 11 -7.38 -15.25 2.48
N HIS A 12 -8.46 -14.93 3.15
CA HIS A 12 -9.81 -15.41 2.82
C HIS A 12 -10.60 -14.28 2.16
N TRP A 13 -10.21 -13.93 0.94
CA TRP A 13 -10.94 -12.95 0.15
C TRP A 13 -12.13 -13.61 -0.55
N ALA A 14 -13.20 -12.86 -0.77
CA ALA A 14 -14.42 -13.38 -1.40
C ALA A 14 -14.14 -14.02 -2.77
N GLU A 15 -13.23 -13.43 -3.56
CA GLU A 15 -12.82 -13.98 -4.86
C GLU A 15 -12.09 -15.31 -4.73
N ASP A 16 -11.18 -15.45 -3.76
CA ASP A 16 -10.38 -16.66 -3.56
C ASP A 16 -11.24 -17.86 -3.21
N GLU A 17 -12.29 -17.65 -2.40
CA GLU A 17 -13.22 -18.70 -2.04
C GLU A 17 -14.13 -19.09 -3.22
N ALA A 18 -14.62 -18.10 -3.97
CA ALA A 18 -15.49 -18.34 -5.12
C ALA A 18 -14.81 -19.12 -6.24
N LEU A 19 -13.49 -18.95 -6.42
CA LEU A 19 -12.72 -19.60 -7.50
C LEU A 19 -12.02 -20.91 -7.07
N GLN A 20 -12.21 -21.36 -5.81
CA GLN A 20 -11.75 -22.66 -5.28
C GLN A 20 -10.25 -22.96 -5.47
N ARG A 21 -9.40 -21.96 -5.61
CA ARG A 21 -7.93 -22.07 -5.76
C ARG A 21 -7.41 -23.00 -6.88
N THR A 22 -8.26 -23.39 -7.82
CA THR A 22 -7.91 -24.37 -8.87
C THR A 22 -7.39 -23.73 -10.16
N ARG A 23 -7.40 -22.40 -10.26
CA ARG A 23 -7.01 -21.64 -11.46
C ARG A 23 -5.80 -20.75 -11.16
N PHE A 24 -5.05 -20.48 -12.22
CA PHE A 24 -4.00 -19.46 -12.21
C PHE A 24 -4.41 -18.28 -13.09
N PRO A 25 -4.32 -17.04 -12.60
CA PRO A 25 -4.07 -16.67 -11.19
C PRO A 25 -5.25 -17.06 -10.29
N VAL A 26 -4.97 -17.35 -9.01
CA VAL A 26 -5.99 -17.79 -8.03
C VAL A 26 -7.06 -16.72 -7.81
N GLY A 27 -6.66 -15.47 -7.64
CA GLY A 27 -7.55 -14.31 -7.53
C GLY A 27 -7.31 -13.35 -8.70
N PRO A 28 -7.89 -13.57 -9.91
CA PRO A 28 -7.54 -12.76 -11.09
C PRO A 28 -7.87 -11.27 -10.92
N ARG A 29 -9.00 -10.90 -10.32
CA ARG A 29 -9.33 -9.49 -10.09
C ARG A 29 -8.36 -8.85 -9.12
N ASN A 30 -8.09 -9.52 -8.00
CA ASN A 30 -7.15 -9.06 -7.00
C ASN A 30 -5.71 -9.02 -7.55
N THR A 31 -5.32 -9.96 -8.42
CA THR A 31 -4.02 -9.96 -9.10
C THR A 31 -3.87 -8.76 -10.01
N TRP A 32 -4.80 -8.57 -10.95
CA TRP A 32 -4.69 -7.52 -11.96
C TRP A 32 -4.94 -6.12 -11.40
N SER A 33 -5.75 -5.98 -10.36
CA SER A 33 -5.98 -4.69 -9.71
C SER A 33 -4.72 -4.10 -9.06
N ASN A 34 -3.69 -4.89 -8.81
CA ASN A 34 -2.41 -4.37 -8.33
C ASN A 34 -1.69 -3.46 -9.34
N LEU A 35 -2.04 -3.52 -10.64
CA LEU A 35 -1.55 -2.56 -11.64
C LEU A 35 -1.92 -1.11 -11.31
N TRP A 36 -2.93 -0.87 -10.46
CA TRP A 36 -3.23 0.46 -9.96
C TRP A 36 -2.10 1.06 -9.12
N TYR A 37 -1.31 0.24 -8.41
CA TYR A 37 -0.10 0.73 -7.73
C TYR A 37 0.97 1.18 -8.71
N ALA A 38 1.14 0.46 -9.83
CA ALA A 38 2.06 0.90 -10.89
C ALA A 38 1.56 2.20 -11.55
N ALA A 39 0.26 2.32 -11.80
CA ALA A 39 -0.35 3.55 -12.32
C ALA A 39 -0.17 4.73 -11.35
N ALA A 40 -0.36 4.50 -10.04
CA ALA A 40 -0.10 5.49 -9.01
C ALA A 40 1.38 5.93 -8.98
N GLY A 41 2.31 4.98 -9.12
CA GLY A 41 3.74 5.27 -9.25
C GLY A 41 4.05 6.12 -10.46
N LEU A 42 3.47 5.82 -11.61
CA LEU A 42 3.60 6.61 -12.83
C LEU A 42 3.03 8.03 -12.64
N MET A 43 1.87 8.15 -12.01
CA MET A 43 1.27 9.45 -11.68
C MET A 43 2.22 10.29 -10.84
N VAL A 44 2.86 9.72 -9.83
CA VAL A 44 3.84 10.41 -8.98
C VAL A 44 5.08 10.83 -9.78
N LEU A 45 5.59 9.98 -10.68
CA LEU A 45 6.73 10.32 -11.53
C LEU A 45 6.44 11.45 -12.50
N VAL A 46 5.23 11.53 -13.04
CA VAL A 46 4.84 12.53 -14.04
C VAL A 46 4.43 13.86 -13.38
N SER A 47 3.76 13.79 -12.24
CA SER A 47 3.14 14.96 -11.57
C SER A 47 3.88 15.40 -10.31
N GLY A 48 4.84 14.62 -9.84
CA GLY A 48 5.63 14.94 -8.66
C GLY A 48 6.71 15.98 -8.91
N PRO A 49 7.40 16.42 -7.86
CA PRO A 49 8.53 17.33 -7.97
C PRO A 49 9.67 16.66 -8.74
N GLY A 50 10.54 17.46 -9.35
CA GLY A 50 11.81 16.95 -9.84
C GLY A 50 12.65 16.40 -8.69
N GLY A 51 13.52 15.41 -8.99
CA GLY A 51 14.39 14.83 -7.97
C GLY A 51 14.30 13.31 -7.88
N ARG A 52 14.84 12.77 -6.79
CA ARG A 52 14.93 11.33 -6.54
C ARG A 52 13.74 10.79 -5.71
N GLU A 53 13.06 11.66 -5.00
CA GLU A 53 11.95 11.32 -4.09
C GLU A 53 10.79 10.64 -4.81
N PRO A 54 10.28 11.17 -5.94
CA PRO A 54 9.26 10.49 -6.74
C PRO A 54 9.70 9.12 -7.22
N VAL A 55 11.00 8.98 -7.58
CA VAL A 55 11.55 7.70 -8.04
C VAL A 55 11.57 6.68 -6.92
N VAL A 56 12.01 7.07 -5.71
CA VAL A 56 12.00 6.18 -4.53
C VAL A 56 10.58 5.74 -4.19
N PHE A 57 9.63 6.68 -4.18
CA PHE A 57 8.25 6.37 -3.87
C PHE A 57 7.59 5.49 -4.95
N ALA A 58 7.82 5.78 -6.21
CA ALA A 58 7.34 4.95 -7.31
C ALA A 58 7.95 3.54 -7.29
N ALA A 59 9.23 3.40 -6.91
CA ALA A 59 9.86 2.10 -6.72
C ALA A 59 9.19 1.30 -5.58
N ALA A 60 8.85 1.95 -4.45
CA ALA A 60 8.10 1.30 -3.37
C ALA A 60 6.72 0.82 -3.84
N LEU A 61 5.99 1.63 -4.61
CA LEU A 61 4.72 1.23 -5.24
C LEU A 61 4.91 0.07 -6.22
N GLY A 62 6.02 0.04 -6.96
CA GLY A 62 6.39 -1.08 -7.84
C GLY A 62 6.61 -2.38 -7.07
N VAL A 63 7.31 -2.32 -5.93
CA VAL A 63 7.49 -3.48 -5.03
C VAL A 63 6.15 -3.98 -4.51
N LEU A 64 5.25 -3.08 -4.10
CA LEU A 64 3.91 -3.44 -3.66
C LEU A 64 3.08 -4.06 -4.81
N CYS A 65 3.13 -3.47 -6.00
CA CYS A 65 2.45 -3.99 -7.19
C CYS A 65 2.85 -5.44 -7.47
N LEU A 66 4.16 -5.73 -7.46
CA LEU A 66 4.69 -7.05 -7.73
C LEU A 66 4.41 -8.02 -6.58
N GLY A 67 4.67 -7.62 -5.33
CA GLY A 67 4.49 -8.46 -4.15
C GLY A 67 3.04 -8.87 -3.94
N SER A 68 2.13 -7.89 -3.95
CA SER A 68 0.70 -8.12 -3.79
C SER A 68 0.09 -8.85 -5.00
N GLY A 69 0.47 -8.46 -6.23
CA GLY A 69 0.04 -9.16 -7.42
C GLY A 69 0.44 -10.63 -7.42
N LEU A 70 1.67 -10.92 -7.03
CA LEU A 70 2.18 -12.27 -6.91
C LEU A 70 1.46 -13.06 -5.82
N TYR A 71 1.25 -12.44 -4.63
CA TYR A 71 0.48 -13.09 -3.56
C TYR A 71 -0.93 -13.48 -4.01
N HIS A 72 -1.64 -12.59 -4.69
CA HIS A 72 -2.97 -12.89 -5.19
C HIS A 72 -2.98 -13.91 -6.34
N ALA A 73 -1.88 -14.04 -7.08
CA ALA A 73 -1.75 -15.02 -8.16
C ALA A 73 -1.50 -16.44 -7.67
N ILE A 74 -0.69 -16.62 -6.61
CA ILE A 74 -0.22 -17.96 -6.18
C ILE A 74 -0.57 -18.34 -4.75
N LYS A 75 -0.95 -17.37 -3.90
CA LYS A 75 -1.34 -17.57 -2.48
C LYS A 75 -0.29 -18.29 -1.60
N GLU A 76 0.98 -18.13 -1.94
CA GLU A 76 2.07 -18.69 -1.17
C GLU A 76 2.48 -17.77 0.01
N PRO A 77 2.91 -18.34 1.16
CA PRO A 77 3.29 -17.54 2.33
C PRO A 77 4.40 -16.53 2.08
N TRP A 78 5.39 -16.89 1.26
CA TRP A 78 6.49 -15.99 0.91
C TRP A 78 6.03 -14.81 0.04
N ALA A 79 5.05 -15.04 -0.86
CA ALA A 79 4.47 -13.99 -1.68
C ALA A 79 3.64 -13.02 -0.81
N ASN A 80 2.91 -13.54 0.21
CA ASN A 80 2.25 -12.71 1.21
C ASN A 80 3.25 -11.87 2.02
N ALA A 81 4.43 -12.41 2.30
CA ALA A 81 5.50 -11.63 2.93
C ALA A 81 5.95 -10.46 2.05
N LEU A 82 6.11 -10.69 0.74
CA LEU A 82 6.46 -9.61 -0.21
C LEU A 82 5.36 -8.54 -0.31
N ASP A 83 4.09 -8.94 -0.28
CA ASP A 83 2.96 -8.00 -0.21
C ASP A 83 3.08 -7.08 1.01
N HIS A 84 3.30 -7.64 2.20
CA HIS A 84 3.47 -6.86 3.42
C HIS A 84 4.72 -5.96 3.37
N VAL A 85 5.84 -6.47 2.86
CA VAL A 85 7.06 -5.66 2.64
C VAL A 85 6.75 -4.47 1.74
N GLY A 86 6.02 -4.69 0.64
CA GLY A 86 5.58 -3.62 -0.26
C GLY A 86 4.71 -2.58 0.43
N MET A 87 3.72 -3.01 1.21
CA MET A 87 2.86 -2.09 1.99
C MET A 87 3.67 -1.23 2.95
N TYR A 88 4.54 -1.84 3.77
CA TYR A 88 5.34 -1.09 4.73
C TYR A 88 6.34 -0.16 4.04
N ALA A 89 6.92 -0.58 2.90
CA ALA A 89 7.82 0.26 2.11
C ALA A 89 7.10 1.51 1.58
N VAL A 90 5.90 1.36 1.03
CA VAL A 90 5.08 2.49 0.54
C VAL A 90 4.75 3.45 1.68
N PHE A 91 4.18 2.93 2.77
CA PHE A 91 3.72 3.80 3.85
C PHE A 91 4.86 4.41 4.66
N GLY A 92 5.93 3.66 4.90
CA GLY A 92 7.12 4.18 5.55
C GLY A 92 7.80 5.28 4.74
N SER A 93 7.93 5.09 3.42
CA SER A 93 8.45 6.12 2.51
C SER A 93 7.54 7.36 2.49
N LEU A 94 6.22 7.15 2.41
CA LEU A 94 5.25 8.23 2.40
C LEU A 94 5.26 9.04 3.71
N ALA A 95 5.32 8.37 4.86
CA ALA A 95 5.39 9.03 6.16
C ALA A 95 6.70 9.83 6.29
N THR A 96 7.83 9.26 5.86
CA THR A 96 9.11 9.96 5.87
C THR A 96 9.10 11.18 4.95
N TRP A 97 8.52 11.06 3.75
CA TRP A 97 8.30 12.17 2.84
C TRP A 97 7.44 13.26 3.49
N ALA A 98 6.30 12.89 4.06
CA ALA A 98 5.38 13.84 4.67
C ALA A 98 5.99 14.61 5.84
N ILE A 99 6.80 13.95 6.68
CA ILE A 99 7.47 14.55 7.84
C ILE A 99 8.72 15.33 7.42
N GLY A 100 9.52 14.76 6.53
CA GLY A 100 10.86 15.26 6.20
C GLY A 100 10.89 16.36 5.16
N TYR A 101 9.81 16.61 4.42
CA TYR A 101 9.79 17.62 3.38
C TYR A 101 10.10 19.01 3.93
N GLY A 102 11.14 19.63 3.36
CA GLY A 102 11.63 20.94 3.80
C GLY A 102 12.61 20.92 4.99
N TRP A 103 12.81 19.74 5.63
CA TRP A 103 13.69 19.62 6.82
C TRP A 103 14.98 18.84 6.51
N VAL A 104 14.94 17.90 5.59
CA VAL A 104 16.03 16.93 5.33
C VAL A 104 16.85 17.30 4.05
N GLY A 105 16.36 18.22 3.25
CA GLY A 105 17.06 18.66 2.02
C GLY A 105 17.37 17.50 1.07
N GLU A 106 18.53 17.52 0.45
CA GLU A 106 18.94 16.52 -0.56
C GLU A 106 19.04 15.07 -0.04
N GLY A 107 19.09 14.87 1.26
CA GLY A 107 19.09 13.52 1.88
C GLY A 107 17.73 12.88 2.02
N LEU A 108 16.64 13.58 1.69
CA LEU A 108 15.28 13.11 1.92
C LEU A 108 14.96 11.79 1.20
N TRP A 109 15.42 11.64 -0.06
CA TRP A 109 15.21 10.42 -0.83
C TRP A 109 15.84 9.18 -0.14
N LEU A 110 17.01 9.34 0.49
CA LEU A 110 17.65 8.27 1.23
C LEU A 110 16.90 7.98 2.53
N ALA A 111 16.46 9.02 3.23
CA ALA A 111 15.62 8.87 4.43
C ALA A 111 14.30 8.15 4.09
N MET A 112 13.68 8.43 2.96
CA MET A 112 12.48 7.73 2.48
C MET A 112 12.77 6.25 2.19
N ALA A 113 13.87 5.94 1.51
CA ALA A 113 14.26 4.56 1.25
C ALA A 113 14.48 3.77 2.55
N VAL A 114 15.23 4.34 3.50
CA VAL A 114 15.46 3.74 4.83
C VAL A 114 14.15 3.66 5.61
N GLY A 115 13.36 4.73 5.63
CA GLY A 115 12.06 4.79 6.28
C GLY A 115 11.05 3.77 5.73
N GLY A 116 11.18 3.39 4.46
CA GLY A 116 10.40 2.29 3.87
C GLY A 116 10.93 0.91 4.26
N ILE A 117 12.24 0.71 4.16
CA ILE A 117 12.87 -0.61 4.40
C ILE A 117 12.81 -1.00 5.88
N VAL A 118 13.10 -0.08 6.81
CA VAL A 118 13.14 -0.39 8.24
C VAL A 118 11.79 -0.88 8.76
N PRO A 119 10.66 -0.18 8.55
CA PRO A 119 9.36 -0.70 8.93
C PRO A 119 9.02 -2.02 8.22
N ALA A 120 9.36 -2.16 6.94
CA ALA A 120 9.11 -3.37 6.18
C ALA A 120 9.77 -4.59 6.83
N VAL A 121 11.04 -4.47 7.24
CA VAL A 121 11.77 -5.54 7.90
C VAL A 121 11.28 -5.75 9.34
N VAL A 122 11.21 -4.68 10.13
CA VAL A 122 10.87 -4.78 11.56
C VAL A 122 9.47 -5.31 11.77
N PHE A 123 8.48 -4.76 11.09
CA PHE A 123 7.08 -5.13 11.32
C PHE A 123 6.70 -6.43 10.61
N SER A 124 7.33 -6.75 9.48
CA SER A 124 7.06 -8.02 8.81
C SER A 124 7.60 -9.22 9.58
N TYR A 125 8.74 -9.11 10.26
CA TYR A 125 9.46 -10.24 10.85
C TYR A 125 9.53 -10.24 12.37
N LEU A 126 9.65 -9.06 13.00
CA LEU A 126 9.98 -8.97 14.41
C LEU A 126 8.77 -8.66 15.31
N VAL A 127 7.74 -8.03 14.80
CA VAL A 127 6.61 -7.55 15.60
C VAL A 127 5.30 -8.21 15.17
N LYS A 128 4.61 -8.84 16.12
CA LYS A 128 3.24 -9.36 15.92
C LYS A 128 2.23 -8.20 16.05
N VAL A 129 2.30 -7.23 15.15
CA VAL A 129 1.37 -6.11 15.15
C VAL A 129 0.10 -6.46 14.36
N ASN A 130 -1.03 -5.96 14.84
CA ASN A 130 -2.26 -6.00 14.06
C ASN A 130 -2.08 -5.12 12.82
N LEU A 131 -2.23 -5.72 11.64
CA LEU A 131 -2.03 -5.04 10.36
C LEU A 131 -2.93 -3.81 10.24
N ASP A 132 -4.19 -3.90 10.69
CA ASP A 132 -5.17 -2.81 10.60
C ASP A 132 -4.70 -1.60 11.43
N VAL A 133 -4.18 -1.84 12.64
CA VAL A 133 -3.64 -0.79 13.52
C VAL A 133 -2.40 -0.16 12.90
N MET A 134 -1.49 -0.98 12.39
CA MET A 134 -0.26 -0.48 11.76
C MET A 134 -0.58 0.35 10.52
N MET A 135 -1.46 -0.12 9.66
CA MET A 135 -1.88 0.62 8.48
C MET A 135 -2.54 1.95 8.86
N GLY A 136 -3.41 1.95 9.88
CA GLY A 136 -4.01 3.18 10.40
C GLY A 136 -2.97 4.18 10.88
N LEU A 137 -1.97 3.75 11.66
CA LEU A 137 -0.89 4.61 12.16
C LEU A 137 -0.03 5.18 11.02
N LEU A 138 0.31 4.37 10.02
CA LEU A 138 1.09 4.82 8.87
C LEU A 138 0.30 5.81 7.99
N VAL A 139 -0.98 5.54 7.76
CA VAL A 139 -1.87 6.48 7.04
C VAL A 139 -1.98 7.81 7.77
N LEU A 140 -2.17 7.80 9.09
CA LEU A 140 -2.20 9.03 9.89
C LEU A 140 -0.84 9.73 9.88
N GLY A 141 0.25 8.98 10.01
CA GLY A 141 1.62 9.51 9.95
C GLY A 141 1.95 10.21 8.63
N ALA A 142 1.35 9.79 7.53
CA ALA A 142 1.46 10.46 6.24
C ALA A 142 0.46 11.62 6.08
N SER A 143 -0.80 11.41 6.46
CA SER A 143 -1.90 12.36 6.20
C SER A 143 -1.83 13.58 7.09
N VAL A 144 -1.51 13.43 8.38
CA VAL A 144 -1.46 14.58 9.32
C VAL A 144 -0.40 15.61 8.89
N PRO A 145 0.86 15.23 8.60
CA PRO A 145 1.83 16.19 8.09
C PRO A 145 1.43 16.80 6.75
N ALA A 146 0.86 16.01 5.84
CA ALA A 146 0.40 16.51 4.54
C ALA A 146 -0.73 17.53 4.71
N PHE A 147 -1.59 17.35 5.71
CA PHE A 147 -2.66 18.28 6.04
C PHE A 147 -2.15 19.57 6.68
N LEU A 148 -1.17 19.47 7.59
CA LEU A 148 -0.64 20.62 8.33
C LEU A 148 0.34 21.47 7.49
N TRP A 149 1.13 20.86 6.64
CA TRP A 149 2.25 21.52 5.94
C TRP A 149 2.23 21.40 4.42
N GLY A 150 1.19 20.80 3.86
CA GLY A 150 1.02 20.61 2.42
C GLY A 150 -0.23 21.28 1.88
N THR A 151 -0.88 20.62 0.94
CA THR A 151 -2.17 21.05 0.36
C THR A 151 -3.32 20.34 1.09
N PRO A 152 -4.00 21.00 2.07
CA PRO A 152 -5.00 20.35 2.92
C PRO A 152 -6.14 19.70 2.16
N ALA A 153 -6.61 20.34 1.06
CA ALA A 153 -7.67 19.79 0.24
C ALA A 153 -7.26 18.45 -0.40
N LEU A 154 -6.06 18.37 -0.97
CA LEU A 154 -5.56 17.15 -1.61
C LEU A 154 -5.28 16.05 -0.58
N ALA A 155 -4.72 16.40 0.58
CA ALA A 155 -4.54 15.47 1.70
C ALA A 155 -5.89 14.94 2.22
N GLY A 156 -6.89 15.82 2.34
CA GLY A 156 -8.25 15.46 2.76
C GLY A 156 -8.93 14.50 1.77
N TRP A 157 -8.84 14.76 0.48
CA TRP A 157 -9.33 13.85 -0.55
C TRP A 157 -8.62 12.50 -0.51
N GLY A 158 -7.29 12.48 -0.38
CA GLY A 158 -6.51 11.25 -0.24
C GLY A 158 -6.96 10.43 0.96
N LEU A 159 -7.18 11.07 2.12
CA LEU A 159 -7.67 10.39 3.33
C LEU A 159 -9.09 9.84 3.14
N GLY A 160 -9.99 10.61 2.51
CA GLY A 160 -11.36 10.18 2.20
C GLY A 160 -11.38 8.95 1.28
N ILE A 161 -10.56 8.96 0.23
CA ILE A 161 -10.42 7.82 -0.69
C ILE A 161 -9.84 6.60 0.03
N TYR A 162 -8.88 6.81 0.95
CA TYR A 162 -8.35 5.76 1.81
C TYR A 162 -9.43 5.12 2.67
N ALA A 163 -10.25 5.94 3.34
CA ALA A 163 -11.35 5.46 4.17
C ALA A 163 -12.37 4.66 3.35
N LEU A 164 -12.68 5.13 2.13
CA LEU A 164 -13.55 4.39 1.21
C LEU A 164 -12.94 3.04 0.81
N GLY A 165 -11.67 3.01 0.45
CA GLY A 165 -10.95 1.78 0.14
C GLY A 165 -10.95 0.80 1.30
N TYR A 166 -10.66 1.29 2.52
CA TYR A 166 -10.72 0.48 3.73
C TYR A 166 -12.12 -0.10 3.97
N GLY A 167 -13.16 0.69 3.72
CA GLY A 167 -14.55 0.22 3.76
C GLY A 167 -14.80 -0.93 2.77
N CYS A 168 -14.35 -0.79 1.52
CA CYS A 168 -14.44 -1.85 0.52
C CYS A 168 -13.72 -3.14 0.97
N TRP A 169 -12.54 -3.01 1.55
CA TRP A 169 -11.76 -4.12 2.09
C TRP A 169 -12.48 -4.83 3.27
N GLN A 170 -13.07 -4.07 4.20
CA GLN A 170 -13.84 -4.65 5.31
C GLN A 170 -15.10 -5.36 4.81
N LEU A 171 -15.80 -4.78 3.84
CA LEU A 171 -16.98 -5.41 3.23
C LEU A 171 -16.62 -6.70 2.47
N ASP A 172 -15.45 -6.74 1.82
CA ASP A 172 -14.95 -7.97 1.19
C ASP A 172 -14.64 -9.05 2.22
N ARG A 173 -13.98 -8.70 3.33
CA ARG A 173 -13.74 -9.63 4.44
C ARG A 173 -15.03 -10.16 5.06
N ALA A 174 -16.05 -9.33 5.14
CA ALA A 174 -17.38 -9.70 5.60
C ALA A 174 -18.20 -10.43 4.52
N LYS A 175 -17.66 -10.59 3.28
CA LYS A 175 -18.35 -11.17 2.12
C LYS A 175 -19.68 -10.49 1.82
N HIS A 176 -19.70 -9.16 1.98
CA HIS A 176 -20.91 -8.37 1.82
C HIS A 176 -21.27 -8.21 0.32
N PRO A 177 -22.56 -8.45 -0.06
CA PRO A 177 -22.97 -8.48 -1.47
C PRO A 177 -22.80 -7.15 -2.21
N VAL A 178 -22.74 -6.01 -1.50
CA VAL A 178 -22.58 -4.67 -2.11
C VAL A 178 -21.29 -4.56 -2.92
N VAL A 179 -20.19 -5.15 -2.43
CA VAL A 179 -18.91 -5.12 -3.15
C VAL A 179 -18.68 -6.41 -3.97
N GLY A 180 -19.44 -7.47 -3.66
CA GLY A 180 -19.31 -8.77 -4.32
C GLY A 180 -17.87 -9.27 -4.34
N LEU A 181 -17.40 -9.68 -5.52
CA LEU A 181 -16.03 -10.16 -5.71
C LEU A 181 -15.00 -9.03 -6.04
N TRP A 182 -15.39 -7.76 -5.91
CA TRP A 182 -14.57 -6.62 -6.28
C TRP A 182 -14.02 -5.84 -5.09
N GLY A 183 -14.48 -6.14 -3.87
CA GLY A 183 -14.16 -5.34 -2.70
C GLY A 183 -12.65 -5.18 -2.47
N HIS A 184 -11.89 -6.26 -2.56
CA HIS A 184 -10.45 -6.22 -2.41
C HIS A 184 -9.73 -5.59 -3.61
N ALA A 185 -10.22 -5.82 -4.83
CA ALA A 185 -9.70 -5.18 -6.04
C ALA A 185 -9.93 -3.64 -6.01
N LEU A 186 -11.08 -3.19 -5.51
CA LEU A 186 -11.36 -1.77 -5.28
C LEU A 186 -10.43 -1.18 -4.22
N TRP A 187 -10.13 -1.93 -3.16
CA TRP A 187 -9.12 -1.54 -2.17
C TRP A 187 -7.78 -1.21 -2.83
N HIS A 188 -7.24 -2.06 -3.70
CA HIS A 188 -5.98 -1.80 -4.40
C HIS A 188 -6.03 -0.51 -5.22
N GLY A 189 -7.10 -0.29 -6.00
CA GLY A 189 -7.26 0.91 -6.83
C GLY A 189 -7.35 2.17 -5.99
N LEU A 190 -8.23 2.17 -4.99
CA LEU A 190 -8.46 3.34 -4.15
C LEU A 190 -7.24 3.69 -3.30
N THR A 191 -6.56 2.69 -2.71
CA THR A 191 -5.36 2.94 -1.90
C THR A 191 -4.18 3.36 -2.75
N GLY A 192 -3.99 2.79 -3.93
CA GLY A 192 -2.96 3.24 -4.88
C GLY A 192 -3.14 4.71 -5.24
N PHE A 193 -4.35 5.12 -5.59
CA PHE A 193 -4.66 6.50 -5.92
C PHE A 193 -4.53 7.44 -4.71
N ALA A 194 -5.04 7.02 -3.55
CA ALA A 194 -4.94 7.79 -2.31
C ALA A 194 -3.49 8.05 -1.89
N THR A 195 -2.60 7.06 -2.01
CA THR A 195 -1.17 7.24 -1.67
C THR A 195 -0.48 8.21 -2.62
N ALA A 196 -0.78 8.17 -3.93
CA ALA A 196 -0.27 9.16 -4.87
C ALA A 196 -0.73 10.57 -4.52
N MET A 197 -2.02 10.75 -4.17
CA MET A 197 -2.55 12.05 -3.73
C MET A 197 -1.86 12.55 -2.46
N GLN A 198 -1.63 11.67 -1.47
CA GLN A 198 -0.91 12.04 -0.25
C GLN A 198 0.53 12.47 -0.52
N PHE A 199 1.21 11.78 -1.45
CA PHE A 199 2.56 12.20 -1.88
C PHE A 199 2.52 13.59 -2.52
N LEU A 200 1.61 13.78 -3.47
CA LEU A 200 1.48 15.04 -4.21
C LEU A 200 0.95 16.19 -3.35
N ALA A 201 0.23 15.91 -2.28
CA ALA A 201 -0.25 16.92 -1.34
C ALA A 201 0.89 17.70 -0.66
N ARG A 202 2.10 17.14 -0.62
CA ARG A 202 3.31 17.77 -0.03
C ARG A 202 4.15 18.52 -1.05
N VAL A 203 3.77 18.48 -2.31
CA VAL A 203 4.45 19.27 -3.36
C VAL A 203 3.94 20.71 -3.27
N PRO A 204 4.84 21.71 -3.18
CA PRO A 204 4.47 23.12 -3.11
C PRO A 204 3.87 23.65 -4.43
#